data_fdf2913d329e75617cdf8f6672e14034
#
_entry.id   fdf2913d329e75617cdf8f6672e14034
#
_cell.length_a   1.000
_cell.length_b   1.000
_cell.length_c   1.000
_cell.angle_alpha   90.00
_cell.angle_beta   90.00
_cell.angle_gamma   90.00
#
_symmetry.space_group_name_H-M   'P 1'
#
loop_
_entity.id
_entity.type
_entity.pdbx_description
1 polymer ?
#
loop_
_entity_poly.entity_id
_entity_poly.type
_entity_poly.pdbx_seq_one_letter_code
_entity_poly.pdbx_strand_id
1 'polypeptide(L)'
;PGAKIPLHYHEGTQVAYIQRGVLTYTVATGHVDVMTGPGDDGTFVRRIKAGQTGKLKPGQWIKEVPSEHHRARNNGKEKIVIYLANLLKKDAAPSTLVP
;
A
#
# COMPACT_ATOMS: atom_id res chain seq x y z
N PRO A 1 3.19 15.17 5.67
CA PRO A 1 1.88 15.81 5.58
C PRO A 1 1.67 16.45 4.21
N GLY A 2 0.53 16.14 3.60
CA GLY A 2 0.22 16.62 2.26
C GLY A 2 0.89 15.88 1.12
N ALA A 3 1.84 14.99 1.39
CA ALA A 3 2.49 14.20 0.37
C ALA A 3 1.49 13.24 -0.27
N LYS A 4 1.66 12.99 -1.57
CA LYS A 4 0.80 12.10 -2.35
C LYS A 4 1.64 11.13 -3.16
N ILE A 5 1.14 9.91 -3.28
CA ILE A 5 1.64 8.93 -4.23
C ILE A 5 0.59 8.84 -5.33
N PRO A 6 0.89 9.29 -6.57
CA PRO A 6 -0.07 9.26 -7.67
C PRO A 6 -0.52 7.83 -7.98
N LEU A 7 -1.62 7.72 -8.74
CA LEU A 7 -2.12 6.43 -9.19
C LEU A 7 -1.02 5.67 -9.94
N HIS A 8 -0.74 4.46 -9.53
CA HIS A 8 0.36 3.64 -10.07
C HIS A 8 0.08 2.16 -9.91
N TYR A 9 0.94 1.34 -10.49
CA TYR A 9 0.94 -0.11 -10.32
C TYR A 9 2.38 -0.63 -10.25
N HIS A 10 2.52 -1.88 -9.82
CA HIS A 10 3.79 -2.58 -9.73
C HIS A 10 3.78 -3.81 -10.64
N GLU A 11 4.91 -4.15 -11.23
CA GLU A 11 5.07 -5.37 -12.03
C GLU A 11 5.51 -6.58 -11.20
N GLY A 12 5.65 -6.39 -9.89
CA GLY A 12 5.94 -7.42 -8.91
C GLY A 12 5.08 -7.26 -7.68
N THR A 13 5.27 -8.14 -6.71
CA THR A 13 4.58 -8.06 -5.42
C THR A 13 5.33 -7.10 -4.50
N GLN A 14 4.60 -6.21 -3.86
CA GLN A 14 5.16 -5.29 -2.86
C GLN A 14 4.40 -5.44 -1.55
N VAL A 15 5.14 -5.53 -0.43
CA VAL A 15 4.57 -5.47 0.92
C VAL A 15 4.92 -4.12 1.51
N ALA A 16 3.93 -3.41 2.02
CA ALA A 16 4.10 -2.11 2.67
C ALA A 16 3.67 -2.23 4.13
N TYR A 17 4.59 -1.93 5.04
CA TYR A 17 4.37 -1.94 6.48
C TYR A 17 4.42 -0.51 7.01
N ILE A 18 3.37 -0.08 7.72
CA ILE A 18 3.30 1.25 8.31
C ILE A 18 4.00 1.22 9.66
N GLN A 19 5.13 1.89 9.75
CA GLN A 19 5.90 1.99 10.98
C GLN A 19 5.45 3.20 11.81
N ARG A 20 5.07 4.30 11.14
CA ARG A 20 4.67 5.53 11.80
C ARG A 20 3.69 6.32 10.93
N GLY A 21 2.73 7.00 11.57
CA GLY A 21 1.74 7.84 10.90
C GLY A 21 0.56 7.05 10.35
N VAL A 22 -0.36 7.73 9.70
CA VAL A 22 -1.55 7.13 9.10
C VAL A 22 -1.58 7.44 7.61
N LEU A 23 -1.58 6.41 6.78
CA LEU A 23 -1.63 6.54 5.33
C LEU A 23 -3.07 6.38 4.85
N THR A 24 -3.55 7.35 4.07
CA THR A 24 -4.82 7.24 3.37
C THR A 24 -4.58 6.55 2.03
N TYR A 25 -5.18 5.40 1.83
CA TYR A 25 -4.90 4.49 0.72
C TYR A 25 -6.17 4.23 -0.09
N THR A 26 -6.09 4.41 -1.40
CA THR A 26 -7.21 4.19 -2.32
C THR A 26 -6.86 3.11 -3.33
N VAL A 27 -7.74 2.13 -3.48
CA VAL A 27 -7.62 1.07 -4.46
C VAL A 27 -8.45 1.47 -5.69
N ALA A 28 -7.81 1.53 -6.86
CA ALA A 28 -8.50 1.83 -8.11
C ALA A 28 -8.95 0.56 -8.82
N THR A 29 -8.09 -0.47 -8.85
CA THR A 29 -8.42 -1.78 -9.42
C THR A 29 -7.97 -2.88 -8.46
N GLY A 30 -8.68 -4.01 -8.43
CA GLY A 30 -8.37 -5.12 -7.55
C GLY A 30 -8.82 -4.89 -6.12
N HIS A 31 -8.02 -5.34 -5.18
CA HIS A 31 -8.24 -5.12 -3.75
C HIS A 31 -6.94 -5.31 -2.98
N VAL A 32 -6.90 -4.82 -1.75
CA VAL A 32 -5.84 -5.15 -0.80
C VAL A 32 -6.47 -5.58 0.52
N ASP A 33 -5.83 -6.52 1.20
CA ASP A 33 -6.19 -6.92 2.55
C ASP A 33 -5.26 -6.21 3.52
N VAL A 34 -5.83 -5.51 4.48
CA VAL A 34 -5.09 -4.85 5.55
C VAL A 34 -4.88 -5.88 6.65
N MET A 35 -3.62 -6.08 7.01
CA MET A 35 -3.19 -7.08 7.97
C MET A 35 -2.46 -6.41 9.13
N THR A 36 -2.34 -7.12 10.24
CA THR A 36 -1.47 -6.74 11.35
C THR A 36 -0.77 -7.99 11.88
N GLY A 37 0.37 -7.81 12.57
CA GLY A 37 1.15 -8.92 13.09
C GLY A 37 2.17 -9.47 12.11
N PRO A 38 2.81 -10.62 12.39
CA PRO A 38 3.85 -11.20 11.53
C PRO A 38 3.34 -11.53 10.13
N GLY A 39 4.23 -11.46 9.14
CA GLY A 39 3.87 -11.66 7.74
C GLY A 39 3.31 -13.04 7.41
N ASP A 40 3.76 -14.08 8.11
CA ASP A 40 3.31 -15.47 7.91
C ASP A 40 2.19 -15.90 8.87
N ASP A 41 1.92 -15.10 9.90
CA ASP A 41 0.92 -15.38 10.93
C ASP A 41 0.13 -14.12 11.27
N GLY A 42 -0.09 -13.28 10.27
CA GLY A 42 -0.78 -12.02 10.45
C GLY A 42 -2.27 -12.19 10.65
N THR A 43 -2.87 -11.18 11.28
CA THR A 43 -4.31 -11.13 11.51
C THR A 43 -4.95 -10.20 10.49
N PHE A 44 -5.98 -10.69 9.82
CA PHE A 44 -6.78 -9.91 8.88
C PHE A 44 -7.54 -8.81 9.64
N VAL A 45 -7.47 -7.58 9.13
CA VAL A 45 -8.17 -6.43 9.68
C VAL A 45 -9.39 -6.09 8.82
N ARG A 46 -9.16 -5.86 7.52
CA ARG A 46 -10.24 -5.55 6.56
C ARG A 46 -9.72 -5.63 5.13
N ARG A 47 -10.65 -5.61 4.18
CA ARG A 47 -10.35 -5.53 2.75
C ARG A 47 -10.73 -4.16 2.21
N ILE A 48 -9.84 -3.54 1.45
CA ILE A 48 -10.13 -2.32 0.68
C ILE A 48 -10.34 -2.76 -0.76
N LYS A 49 -11.57 -2.61 -1.24
CA LYS A 49 -11.96 -3.02 -2.59
C LYS A 49 -11.78 -1.88 -3.58
N ALA A 50 -11.82 -2.19 -4.88
CA ALA A 50 -11.75 -1.20 -5.94
C ALA A 50 -12.80 -0.09 -5.73
N GLY A 51 -12.35 1.16 -5.84
CA GLY A 51 -13.17 2.34 -5.59
C GLY A 51 -13.27 2.76 -4.14
N GLN A 52 -12.67 2.00 -3.22
CA GLN A 52 -12.72 2.32 -1.79
C GLN A 52 -11.41 2.94 -1.31
N THR A 53 -11.54 3.75 -0.26
CA THR A 53 -10.40 4.35 0.45
C THR A 53 -10.42 3.89 1.90
N GLY A 54 -9.26 3.52 2.41
CA GLY A 54 -9.08 3.14 3.80
C GLY A 54 -7.86 3.80 4.40
N LYS A 55 -7.74 3.75 5.71
CA LYS A 55 -6.59 4.25 6.45
C LYS A 55 -5.73 3.09 6.92
N LEU A 56 -4.42 3.20 6.70
CA LEU A 56 -3.43 2.24 7.19
C LEU A 56 -2.73 2.87 8.39
N LYS A 57 -2.80 2.20 9.53
CA LYS A 57 -2.29 2.69 10.82
C LYS A 57 -0.97 2.01 11.18
N PRO A 58 -0.19 2.55 12.12
CA PRO A 58 1.04 1.90 12.57
C PRO A 58 0.81 0.45 13.00
N GLY A 59 1.72 -0.45 12.58
CA GLY A 59 1.61 -1.88 12.83
C GLY A 59 0.81 -2.63 11.80
N GLN A 60 0.12 -1.94 10.88
CA GLN A 60 -0.63 -2.56 9.79
C GLN A 60 0.23 -2.66 8.53
N TRP A 61 -0.07 -3.66 7.70
CA TRP A 61 0.63 -3.86 6.44
C TRP A 61 -0.34 -4.37 5.38
N ILE A 62 0.05 -4.15 4.12
CA ILE A 62 -0.68 -4.64 2.95
C ILE A 62 0.28 -5.33 2.01
N LYS A 63 -0.26 -6.23 1.19
CA LYS A 63 0.46 -6.88 0.11
C LYS A 63 -0.17 -6.41 -1.19
N GLU A 64 0.63 -5.71 -2.00
CA GLU A 64 0.22 -5.18 -3.29
C GLU A 64 0.63 -6.16 -4.38
N VAL A 65 -0.33 -6.71 -5.11
CA VAL A 65 -0.08 -7.69 -6.17
C VAL A 65 0.19 -7.00 -7.51
N PRO A 66 0.84 -7.71 -8.47
CA PRO A 66 1.16 -7.09 -9.76
C PRO A 66 -0.06 -6.53 -10.49
N SER A 67 0.15 -5.41 -11.16
CA SER A 67 -0.81 -4.76 -12.07
C SER A 67 -2.07 -4.19 -11.43
N GLU A 68 -2.21 -4.24 -10.11
CA GLU A 68 -3.30 -3.54 -9.44
C GLU A 68 -2.96 -2.06 -9.27
N HIS A 69 -3.93 -1.20 -9.55
CA HIS A 69 -3.74 0.26 -9.51
C HIS A 69 -4.18 0.81 -8.16
N HIS A 70 -3.36 1.68 -7.58
CA HIS A 70 -3.65 2.29 -6.28
C HIS A 70 -2.98 3.66 -6.16
N ARG A 71 -3.41 4.42 -5.18
CA ARG A 71 -2.83 5.71 -4.83
C ARG A 71 -2.91 5.93 -3.31
N ALA A 72 -2.10 6.84 -2.80
CA ALA A 72 -2.04 7.12 -1.38
C ALA A 72 -1.70 8.57 -1.11
N ARG A 73 -2.02 9.02 0.10
CA ARG A 73 -1.65 10.36 0.58
C ARG A 73 -1.53 10.39 2.09
N ASN A 74 -0.83 11.39 2.59
CA ASN A 74 -0.75 11.70 4.00
C ASN A 74 -1.71 12.86 4.30
N ASN A 75 -2.90 12.54 4.79
CA ASN A 75 -3.90 13.53 5.19
C ASN A 75 -3.76 13.96 6.64
N GLY A 76 -2.82 13.37 7.38
CA GLY A 76 -2.57 13.70 8.77
C GLY A 76 -1.52 14.77 8.95
N LYS A 77 -1.20 15.04 10.22
CA LYS A 77 -0.17 16.02 10.61
C LYS A 77 1.17 15.36 10.93
N GLU A 78 1.19 14.06 11.11
CA GLU A 78 2.38 13.31 11.45
C GLU A 78 3.07 12.79 10.20
N LYS A 79 4.41 12.75 10.22
CA LYS A 79 5.21 12.11 9.17
C LYS A 79 4.89 10.63 9.10
N ILE A 80 4.78 10.10 7.88
CA ILE A 80 4.58 8.67 7.66
C ILE A 80 5.91 8.01 7.35
N VAL A 81 6.17 6.88 8.01
CA VAL A 81 7.31 6.02 7.72
C VAL A 81 6.77 4.67 7.28
N ILE A 82 7.16 4.25 6.07
CA ILE A 82 6.72 2.99 5.46
C ILE A 82 7.95 2.15 5.16
N TYR A 83 7.94 0.89 5.58
CA TYR A 83 8.93 -0.09 5.15
C TYR A 83 8.36 -0.90 4.00
N LEU A 84 9.13 -1.01 2.91
CA LEU A 84 8.73 -1.69 1.70
C LEU A 84 9.61 -2.90 1.45
N ALA A 85 8.98 -4.01 1.05
CA ALA A 85 9.68 -5.19 0.55
C ALA A 85 9.10 -5.51 -0.83
N ASN A 86 9.97 -5.67 -1.83
CA ASN A 86 9.57 -5.85 -3.21
C ASN A 86 10.07 -7.17 -3.78
N LEU A 87 9.20 -7.86 -4.51
CA LEU A 87 9.55 -8.99 -5.34
C LEU A 87 9.18 -8.63 -6.78
N LEU A 88 10.16 -8.12 -7.53
CA LEU A 88 9.94 -7.55 -8.85
C LEU A 88 10.37 -8.52 -9.95
N LYS A 89 9.79 -8.36 -11.13
CA LYS A 89 10.34 -8.93 -12.35
C LYS A 89 11.75 -8.39 -12.58
N LYS A 90 12.60 -9.22 -13.19
CA LYS A 90 13.91 -8.76 -13.66
C LYS A 90 13.71 -7.55 -14.59
N ASP A 91 14.51 -6.51 -14.37
CA ASP A 91 14.51 -5.25 -15.15
C ASP A 91 13.19 -4.44 -15.08
N ALA A 92 12.29 -4.80 -14.19
CA ALA A 92 11.07 -4.01 -13.98
C ALA A 92 11.35 -2.82 -13.07
N ALA A 93 10.62 -1.71 -13.31
CA ALA A 93 10.63 -0.57 -12.40
C ALA A 93 9.91 -0.92 -11.09
N PRO A 94 10.29 -0.34 -9.93
CA PRO A 94 9.58 -0.54 -8.67
C PRO A 94 8.12 -0.15 -8.74
N SER A 95 7.77 0.86 -9.53
CA SER A 95 6.39 1.24 -9.81
C SER A 95 6.30 1.95 -11.15
N THR A 96 5.10 1.93 -11.73
CA THR A 96 4.82 2.61 -13.00
C THR A 96 3.61 3.51 -12.80
N LEU A 97 3.74 4.78 -13.19
CA LEU A 97 2.65 5.74 -13.10
C LEU A 97 1.59 5.43 -14.16
N VAL A 98 0.34 5.56 -13.76
CA VAL A 98 -0.80 5.45 -14.69
C VAL A 98 -1.04 6.83 -15.30
N PRO A 99 -1.00 6.94 -16.65
CA PRO A 99 -1.22 8.23 -17.34
C PRO A 99 -2.60 8.81 -17.04
#